data_52a3febae35f7f7a5d1bb3f3a41addc0
#
_entry.id   52a3febae35f7f7a5d1bb3f3a41addc0
#
_cell.length_a   1.000
_cell.length_b   1.000
_cell.length_c   1.000
_cell.angle_alpha   90.00
_cell.angle_beta   90.00
_cell.angle_gamma   90.00
#
_symmetry.space_group_name_H-M   'P 1'
#
loop_
_entity.id
_entity.type
_entity.pdbx_description
1 polymer ?
#
loop_
_entity_poly.entity_id
_entity_poly.type
_entity_poly.pdbx_seq_one_letter_code
_entity_poly.pdbx_strand_id
1 'polypeptide(L)'
;MANTTRIKDLSAVTSVADSDVLPVDGANGTKGVTFDNLSTAILNKLTRKTFGLDQGTKSLPDAVNELYKGAARNNAGGHNSIFRGKNLGTSYTSAMSKAIQAGTFDDLYVGDYLTINGTVYRIAGFNLGKQIGDNASMGNCMCLVPDSALYNAQMHNTDSGQYTEGSAANTTTGAYANSDMRTTNLAQATQKIVNDFGSTHVMSYRDILPNATANGQASGWAWYDCKVELMSEVMVYGTTVWANSGYEVGCINSQFPLFALAPEYIHRRFSCWLRGVGGATTFASVSYGGLATYYYASNSYGVRPFFFVN
;
A
#
# COMPACT_ATOMS: atom_id res chain seq x y z
N MET A 1 -71.06 12.56 29.67
CA MET A 1 -69.89 13.47 29.74
C MET A 1 -68.71 12.79 29.10
N ALA A 2 -68.21 13.35 28.02
CA ALA A 2 -67.01 12.78 27.34
C ALA A 2 -65.81 12.95 28.26
N ASN A 3 -65.15 11.88 28.57
CA ASN A 3 -63.93 11.87 29.38
C ASN A 3 -62.79 12.44 28.54
N THR A 4 -62.48 13.71 28.65
CA THR A 4 -61.41 14.38 27.96
C THR A 4 -60.12 14.18 28.72
N THR A 5 -59.38 13.12 28.40
CA THR A 5 -58.00 12.93 28.92
C THR A 5 -57.10 13.97 28.25
N ARG A 6 -56.38 14.75 29.04
CA ARG A 6 -55.41 15.73 28.51
C ARG A 6 -54.16 14.98 28.02
N ILE A 7 -53.52 15.48 26.98
CA ILE A 7 -52.28 14.88 26.45
C ILE A 7 -51.23 14.71 27.55
N LYS A 8 -51.13 15.64 28.49
CA LYS A 8 -50.19 15.57 29.64
C LYS A 8 -50.47 14.43 30.62
N ASP A 9 -51.68 13.86 30.58
CA ASP A 9 -52.12 12.80 31.47
C ASP A 9 -52.03 11.41 30.82
N LEU A 10 -51.46 11.32 29.59
CA LEU A 10 -51.21 10.05 28.90
C LEU A 10 -49.95 9.40 29.48
N SER A 11 -49.97 8.09 29.60
CA SER A 11 -48.78 7.33 29.96
C SER A 11 -47.70 7.50 28.92
N ALA A 12 -46.45 7.72 29.39
CA ALA A 12 -45.29 7.77 28.47
C ALA A 12 -45.09 6.40 27.84
N VAL A 13 -44.84 6.39 26.51
CA VAL A 13 -44.42 5.20 25.78
C VAL A 13 -42.91 5.21 25.63
N THR A 14 -42.29 4.05 25.77
CA THR A 14 -40.82 3.87 25.67
C THR A 14 -40.38 3.49 24.25
N SER A 15 -41.32 3.14 23.36
CA SER A 15 -41.10 2.83 21.97
C SER A 15 -42.29 3.26 21.13
N VAL A 16 -42.05 3.66 19.88
CA VAL A 16 -43.06 4.05 18.91
C VAL A 16 -42.96 3.08 17.75
N ALA A 17 -44.11 2.49 17.37
CA ALA A 17 -44.17 1.63 16.19
C ALA A 17 -44.50 2.48 14.93
N ASP A 18 -44.15 1.98 13.75
CA ASP A 18 -44.35 2.65 12.47
C ASP A 18 -45.84 2.97 12.21
N SER A 19 -46.73 2.12 12.73
CA SER A 19 -48.19 2.26 12.64
C SER A 19 -48.81 3.22 13.66
N ASP A 20 -48.07 3.66 14.67
CA ASP A 20 -48.60 4.58 15.71
C ASP A 20 -48.97 5.92 15.08
N VAL A 21 -50.09 6.46 15.49
CA VAL A 21 -50.65 7.68 14.94
C VAL A 21 -50.44 8.87 15.87
N LEU A 22 -49.81 9.89 15.32
CA LEU A 22 -49.61 11.17 16.01
C LEU A 22 -50.61 12.21 15.48
N PRO A 23 -51.28 13.00 16.35
CA PRO A 23 -52.12 14.10 15.89
C PRO A 23 -51.24 15.27 15.41
N VAL A 24 -51.54 15.76 14.21
CA VAL A 24 -50.89 16.96 13.64
C VAL A 24 -51.94 17.99 13.29
N ASP A 25 -51.82 19.17 13.88
CA ASP A 25 -52.65 20.31 13.57
C ASP A 25 -52.16 21.06 12.34
N GLY A 26 -53.01 21.23 11.37
CA GLY A 26 -52.73 21.94 10.12
C GLY A 26 -53.87 22.94 9.80
N ALA A 27 -53.68 23.72 8.74
CA ALA A 27 -54.63 24.73 8.28
C ALA A 27 -56.05 24.17 8.02
N ASN A 28 -56.18 22.85 7.77
CA ASN A 28 -57.44 22.15 7.52
C ASN A 28 -57.88 21.24 8.67
N GLY A 29 -57.50 21.58 9.93
CA GLY A 29 -57.84 20.85 11.13
C GLY A 29 -56.83 19.75 11.53
N THR A 30 -57.08 19.13 12.67
CA THR A 30 -56.25 18.05 13.21
C THR A 30 -56.40 16.77 12.41
N LYS A 31 -55.33 16.19 11.98
CA LYS A 31 -55.26 14.90 11.26
C LYS A 31 -54.30 13.96 11.95
N GLY A 32 -54.55 12.65 11.82
CA GLY A 32 -53.59 11.63 12.21
C GLY A 32 -52.50 11.44 11.15
N VAL A 33 -51.24 11.37 11.58
CA VAL A 33 -50.14 10.94 10.74
C VAL A 33 -49.47 9.74 11.40
N THR A 34 -49.19 8.69 10.63
CA THR A 34 -48.42 7.54 11.14
C THR A 34 -47.01 7.96 11.45
N PHE A 35 -46.37 7.28 12.39
CA PHE A 35 -44.97 7.54 12.72
C PHE A 35 -44.06 7.30 11.51
N ASP A 36 -44.34 6.28 10.69
CA ASP A 36 -43.62 6.01 9.40
C ASP A 36 -43.69 7.21 8.45
N ASN A 37 -44.92 7.76 8.25
CA ASN A 37 -45.09 8.91 7.35
C ASN A 37 -44.40 10.18 7.89
N LEU A 38 -44.41 10.38 9.22
CA LEU A 38 -43.78 11.52 9.85
C LEU A 38 -42.26 11.40 9.78
N SER A 39 -41.71 10.23 10.07
CA SER A 39 -40.26 9.97 10.00
C SER A 39 -39.76 10.10 8.55
N THR A 40 -40.49 9.58 7.57
CA THR A 40 -40.20 9.75 6.16
C THR A 40 -40.25 11.22 5.75
N ALA A 41 -41.23 12.00 6.19
CA ALA A 41 -41.28 13.43 5.88
C ALA A 41 -40.11 14.21 6.51
N ILE A 42 -39.72 13.88 7.74
CA ILE A 42 -38.57 14.47 8.40
C ILE A 42 -37.28 14.11 7.66
N LEU A 43 -37.08 12.84 7.35
CA LEU A 43 -35.91 12.36 6.59
C LEU A 43 -35.80 13.06 5.24
N ASN A 44 -36.89 13.16 4.50
CA ASN A 44 -36.94 13.85 3.21
C ASN A 44 -36.60 15.36 3.34
N LYS A 45 -37.03 16.01 4.42
CA LYS A 45 -36.64 17.40 4.67
C LYS A 45 -35.16 17.54 5.02
N LEU A 46 -34.60 16.65 5.83
CA LEU A 46 -33.20 16.65 6.21
C LEU A 46 -32.29 16.37 5.02
N THR A 47 -32.63 15.37 4.20
CA THR A 47 -31.82 15.00 3.05
C THR A 47 -31.85 16.03 1.91
N ARG A 48 -32.95 16.80 1.80
CA ARG A 48 -33.07 17.90 0.82
C ARG A 48 -32.60 19.25 1.32
N LYS A 49 -32.40 19.39 2.64
CA LYS A 49 -31.89 20.64 3.21
C LYS A 49 -30.46 20.88 2.75
N THR A 50 -30.20 22.05 2.18
CA THR A 50 -28.87 22.45 1.77
C THR A 50 -28.18 23.24 2.87
N PHE A 51 -26.88 23.11 2.97
CA PHE A 51 -26.02 23.80 3.92
C PHE A 51 -24.99 24.60 3.13
N GLY A 52 -24.71 25.82 3.58
CA GLY A 52 -23.60 26.61 3.06
C GLY A 52 -22.29 26.01 3.59
N LEU A 53 -21.48 25.49 2.71
CA LEU A 53 -20.15 24.97 3.00
C LEU A 53 -19.12 25.82 2.26
N ASP A 54 -17.86 25.78 2.66
CA ASP A 54 -16.78 26.51 1.97
C ASP A 54 -16.69 26.19 0.48
N GLN A 55 -17.19 25.00 0.08
CA GLN A 55 -17.22 24.51 -1.30
C GLN A 55 -18.59 24.68 -2.00
N GLY A 56 -19.44 25.58 -1.48
CA GLY A 56 -20.77 25.87 -2.01
C GLY A 56 -21.90 25.25 -1.23
N THR A 57 -23.12 25.47 -1.70
CA THR A 57 -24.35 24.99 -1.05
C THR A 57 -24.70 23.58 -1.51
N LYS A 58 -24.75 22.62 -0.57
CA LYS A 58 -24.99 21.19 -0.85
C LYS A 58 -25.98 20.58 0.11
N SER A 59 -26.69 19.52 -0.33
CA SER A 59 -27.43 18.66 0.57
C SER A 59 -26.47 17.82 1.43
N LEU A 60 -26.95 17.31 2.57
CA LEU A 60 -26.12 16.43 3.42
C LEU A 60 -25.62 15.18 2.66
N PRO A 61 -26.46 14.44 1.91
CA PRO A 61 -26.00 13.33 1.10
C PRO A 61 -24.94 13.73 0.04
N ASP A 62 -25.13 14.88 -0.61
CA ASP A 62 -24.17 15.35 -1.61
C ASP A 62 -22.83 15.74 -0.97
N ALA A 63 -22.87 16.41 0.19
CA ALA A 63 -21.68 16.77 0.93
C ALA A 63 -20.92 15.52 1.43
N VAL A 64 -21.62 14.50 1.92
CA VAL A 64 -21.02 13.21 2.32
C VAL A 64 -20.43 12.47 1.12
N ASN A 65 -21.18 12.40 0.02
CA ASN A 65 -20.71 11.76 -1.22
C ASN A 65 -19.48 12.47 -1.80
N GLU A 66 -19.44 13.80 -1.72
CA GLU A 66 -18.30 14.57 -2.18
C GLU A 66 -17.08 14.43 -1.26
N LEU A 67 -17.31 14.41 0.06
CA LEU A 67 -16.26 14.11 1.02
C LEU A 67 -15.67 12.72 0.77
N TYR A 68 -16.54 11.72 0.53
CA TYR A 68 -16.12 10.37 0.15
C TYR A 68 -15.34 10.36 -1.18
N LYS A 69 -15.84 11.04 -2.21
CA LYS A 69 -15.15 11.20 -3.50
C LYS A 69 -13.86 12.02 -3.38
N GLY A 70 -13.81 12.98 -2.47
CA GLY A 70 -12.65 13.82 -2.20
C GLY A 70 -11.58 13.09 -1.40
N ALA A 71 -11.97 12.27 -0.43
CA ALA A 71 -11.09 11.39 0.34
C ALA A 71 -10.58 10.22 -0.54
N ALA A 72 -11.48 9.67 -1.36
CA ALA A 72 -11.16 8.71 -2.41
C ALA A 72 -11.01 9.47 -3.75
N ARG A 73 -10.00 10.33 -3.89
CA ARG A 73 -9.61 10.76 -5.24
C ARG A 73 -9.32 9.49 -6.02
N ASN A 74 -10.09 9.24 -7.07
CA ASN A 74 -9.89 8.10 -7.98
C ASN A 74 -8.56 8.29 -8.75
N ASN A 75 -7.46 8.36 -8.02
CA ASN A 75 -6.11 8.45 -8.52
C ASN A 75 -5.11 7.95 -7.47
N ALA A 76 -3.93 7.59 -7.92
CA ALA A 76 -2.87 7.06 -7.08
C ALA A 76 -2.54 7.95 -5.85
N GLY A 77 -2.58 9.28 -5.99
CA GLY A 77 -2.26 10.20 -4.90
C GLY A 77 -3.23 10.10 -3.72
N GLY A 78 -4.53 10.01 -4.00
CA GLY A 78 -5.56 9.81 -2.97
C GLY A 78 -5.42 8.47 -2.27
N HIS A 79 -5.23 7.40 -3.04
CA HIS A 79 -5.06 6.04 -2.50
C HIS A 79 -3.74 5.86 -1.75
N ASN A 80 -2.68 6.57 -2.12
CA ASN A 80 -1.39 6.58 -1.41
C ASN A 80 -1.42 7.34 -0.08
N SER A 81 -2.43 8.15 0.18
CA SER A 81 -2.52 8.96 1.40
C SER A 81 -3.36 8.32 2.51
N ILE A 82 -3.94 7.15 2.28
CA ILE A 82 -4.84 6.48 3.22
C ILE A 82 -4.33 5.07 3.51
N PHE A 83 -4.00 4.79 4.79
CA PHE A 83 -3.75 3.45 5.28
C PHE A 83 -5.06 2.81 5.74
N ARG A 84 -5.39 1.59 5.24
CA ARG A 84 -6.62 0.89 5.63
C ARG A 84 -6.36 -0.49 6.25
N GLY A 85 -5.50 -1.31 5.66
CA GLY A 85 -5.14 -2.63 6.20
C GLY A 85 -6.22 -3.71 6.08
N LYS A 86 -7.13 -3.59 5.11
CA LYS A 86 -8.21 -4.56 4.85
C LYS A 86 -7.67 -5.84 4.21
N ASN A 87 -8.20 -7.00 4.63
CA ASN A 87 -7.99 -8.25 3.91
C ASN A 87 -8.83 -8.27 2.62
N LEU A 88 -8.17 -8.36 1.48
CA LEU A 88 -8.78 -8.39 0.15
C LEU A 88 -9.08 -9.82 -0.36
N GLY A 89 -8.74 -10.84 0.44
CA GLY A 89 -8.97 -12.24 0.10
C GLY A 89 -7.70 -13.02 -0.25
N THR A 90 -7.89 -14.12 -0.97
CA THR A 90 -6.86 -15.15 -1.21
C THR A 90 -6.40 -15.23 -2.67
N SER A 91 -6.86 -14.30 -3.52
CA SER A 91 -6.49 -14.28 -4.94
C SER A 91 -6.48 -12.85 -5.50
N TYR A 92 -5.60 -12.60 -6.45
CA TYR A 92 -5.62 -11.40 -7.28
C TYR A 92 -6.73 -11.54 -8.34
N THR A 93 -7.68 -10.61 -8.36
CA THR A 93 -8.90 -10.74 -9.17
C THR A 93 -8.87 -9.87 -10.42
N SER A 94 -9.64 -10.25 -11.44
CA SER A 94 -9.83 -9.43 -12.64
C SER A 94 -10.45 -8.04 -12.32
N ALA A 95 -11.25 -7.94 -11.26
CA ALA A 95 -11.81 -6.65 -10.83
C ALA A 95 -10.71 -5.72 -10.32
N MET A 96 -9.77 -6.24 -9.50
CA MET A 96 -8.59 -5.49 -9.03
C MET A 96 -7.73 -5.04 -10.21
N SER A 97 -7.41 -5.96 -11.14
CA SER A 97 -6.63 -5.65 -12.33
C SER A 97 -7.28 -4.52 -13.15
N LYS A 98 -8.59 -4.59 -13.39
CA LYS A 98 -9.33 -3.54 -14.13
C LYS A 98 -9.30 -2.19 -13.41
N ALA A 99 -9.49 -2.16 -12.08
CA ALA A 99 -9.42 -0.93 -11.29
C ALA A 99 -8.02 -0.30 -11.32
N ILE A 100 -6.97 -1.13 -11.27
CA ILE A 100 -5.59 -0.67 -11.38
C ILE A 100 -5.33 -0.12 -12.78
N GLN A 101 -5.63 -0.87 -13.83
CA GLN A 101 -5.41 -0.45 -15.23
C GLN A 101 -6.16 0.85 -15.56
N ALA A 102 -7.39 1.01 -15.07
CA ALA A 102 -8.18 2.23 -15.20
C ALA A 102 -7.58 3.42 -14.41
N GLY A 103 -6.74 3.16 -13.39
CA GLY A 103 -6.18 4.18 -12.50
C GLY A 103 -7.18 4.72 -11.48
N THR A 104 -8.32 4.03 -11.30
CA THR A 104 -9.33 4.37 -10.28
C THR A 104 -8.98 3.75 -8.93
N PHE A 105 -8.29 2.60 -8.93
CA PHE A 105 -7.91 1.85 -7.74
C PHE A 105 -9.09 1.55 -6.80
N ASP A 106 -10.28 1.32 -7.36
CA ASP A 106 -11.53 1.15 -6.62
C ASP A 106 -11.38 0.07 -5.52
N ASP A 107 -11.73 0.46 -4.29
CA ASP A 107 -11.63 -0.33 -3.06
C ASP A 107 -10.22 -0.95 -2.81
N LEU A 108 -9.15 -0.27 -3.24
CA LEU A 108 -7.76 -0.62 -2.97
C LEU A 108 -7.06 0.55 -2.26
N TYR A 109 -6.43 0.31 -1.12
CA TYR A 109 -5.74 1.34 -0.32
C TYR A 109 -4.40 0.83 0.20
N VAL A 110 -3.51 1.74 0.57
CA VAL A 110 -2.24 1.36 1.20
C VAL A 110 -2.51 0.54 2.46
N GLY A 111 -1.70 -0.50 2.64
CA GLY A 111 -1.82 -1.40 3.78
C GLY A 111 -2.81 -2.54 3.60
N ASP A 112 -3.74 -2.48 2.64
CA ASP A 112 -4.58 -3.64 2.29
C ASP A 112 -3.71 -4.81 1.84
N TYR A 113 -4.20 -6.03 2.02
CA TYR A 113 -3.40 -7.20 1.73
C TYR A 113 -4.18 -8.37 1.15
N LEU A 114 -3.45 -9.19 0.40
CA LEU A 114 -3.89 -10.48 -0.11
C LEU A 114 -3.11 -11.59 0.60
N THR A 115 -3.77 -12.71 0.92
CA THR A 115 -3.10 -13.90 1.44
C THR A 115 -3.15 -14.99 0.38
N ILE A 116 -2.12 -15.10 -0.45
CA ILE A 116 -2.07 -16.04 -1.56
C ILE A 116 -1.06 -17.15 -1.22
N ASN A 117 -1.50 -18.40 -1.29
CA ASN A 117 -0.67 -19.58 -0.99
C ASN A 117 0.13 -19.44 0.33
N GLY A 118 -0.54 -18.91 1.38
CA GLY A 118 0.04 -18.74 2.70
C GLY A 118 0.96 -17.51 2.85
N THR A 119 1.18 -16.73 1.79
CA THR A 119 1.97 -15.50 1.83
C THR A 119 1.07 -14.28 1.86
N VAL A 120 1.30 -13.38 2.82
CA VAL A 120 0.62 -12.09 2.90
C VAL A 120 1.40 -11.09 2.04
N TYR A 121 0.76 -10.55 1.01
CA TYR A 121 1.26 -9.48 0.16
C TYR A 121 0.50 -8.21 0.44
N ARG A 122 1.20 -7.16 0.84
CA ARG A 122 0.61 -5.89 1.28
C ARG A 122 0.84 -4.79 0.26
N ILE A 123 -0.17 -3.96 0.03
CA ILE A 123 -0.10 -2.81 -0.86
C ILE A 123 0.83 -1.77 -0.25
N ALA A 124 1.95 -1.53 -0.92
CA ALA A 124 2.95 -0.54 -0.52
C ALA A 124 2.69 0.85 -1.12
N GLY A 125 1.99 0.90 -2.25
CA GLY A 125 1.61 2.15 -2.90
C GLY A 125 1.14 1.92 -4.34
N PHE A 126 0.75 3.02 -4.99
CA PHE A 126 0.22 3.01 -6.35
C PHE A 126 1.03 3.95 -7.25
N ASN A 127 1.26 3.54 -8.49
CA ASN A 127 1.97 4.30 -9.53
C ASN A 127 3.38 4.77 -9.12
N LEU A 128 4.04 4.01 -8.25
CA LEU A 128 5.43 4.29 -7.87
C LEU A 128 6.35 4.00 -9.06
N GLY A 129 7.20 4.97 -9.42
CA GLY A 129 8.10 4.85 -10.58
C GLY A 129 7.43 5.01 -11.95
N LYS A 130 6.10 5.19 -12.02
CA LYS A 130 5.38 5.37 -13.27
C LYS A 130 5.83 6.65 -13.99
N GLN A 131 6.12 6.52 -15.29
CA GLN A 131 6.51 7.63 -16.17
C GLN A 131 7.79 8.38 -15.73
N ILE A 132 8.64 7.73 -14.94
CA ILE A 132 9.94 8.26 -14.53
C ILE A 132 11.03 7.61 -15.37
N GLY A 133 11.89 8.43 -15.98
CA GLY A 133 13.01 7.95 -16.82
C GLY A 133 12.55 6.99 -17.92
N ASP A 134 13.19 5.82 -18.02
CA ASP A 134 12.87 4.80 -19.02
C ASP A 134 11.48 4.15 -18.87
N ASN A 135 10.72 4.51 -17.82
CA ASN A 135 9.35 4.02 -17.61
C ASN A 135 8.27 4.91 -18.27
N ALA A 136 8.59 5.66 -19.32
CA ALA A 136 7.65 6.57 -20.00
C ALA A 136 6.34 5.89 -20.44
N SER A 137 6.41 4.61 -20.83
CA SER A 137 5.26 3.80 -21.24
C SER A 137 4.63 2.96 -20.11
N MET A 138 5.13 3.05 -18.89
CA MET A 138 4.62 2.27 -17.76
C MET A 138 3.17 2.67 -17.46
N GLY A 139 2.25 1.71 -17.50
CA GLY A 139 0.84 1.88 -17.17
C GLY A 139 0.59 2.10 -15.67
N ASN A 140 -0.69 2.20 -15.31
CA ASN A 140 -1.06 2.21 -13.90
C ASN A 140 -0.68 0.90 -13.22
N CYS A 141 -0.23 0.98 -11.98
CA CYS A 141 0.27 -0.17 -11.24
C CYS A 141 0.04 -0.06 -9.73
N MET A 142 0.00 -1.22 -9.09
CA MET A 142 0.00 -1.38 -7.65
C MET A 142 1.32 -2.04 -7.23
N CYS A 143 2.02 -1.41 -6.28
CA CYS A 143 3.23 -1.93 -5.67
C CYS A 143 2.88 -2.80 -4.47
N LEU A 144 3.47 -3.98 -4.39
CA LEU A 144 3.26 -4.95 -3.32
C LEU A 144 4.59 -5.33 -2.67
N VAL A 145 4.53 -5.59 -1.36
CA VAL A 145 5.62 -6.18 -0.58
C VAL A 145 5.08 -7.33 0.27
N PRO A 146 5.80 -8.45 0.44
CA PRO A 146 5.40 -9.49 1.39
C PRO A 146 5.56 -9.00 2.83
N ASP A 147 4.66 -9.39 3.73
CA ASP A 147 4.76 -9.06 5.17
C ASP A 147 5.94 -9.75 5.84
N SER A 148 6.32 -10.94 5.37
CA SER A 148 7.45 -11.72 5.87
C SER A 148 8.47 -11.94 4.76
N ALA A 149 9.71 -12.28 5.15
CA ALA A 149 10.67 -12.79 4.17
C ALA A 149 10.12 -14.05 3.49
N LEU A 150 10.30 -14.15 2.18
CA LEU A 150 9.89 -15.32 1.42
C LEU A 150 10.80 -16.52 1.73
N TYR A 151 12.07 -16.27 1.94
CA TYR A 151 13.14 -17.19 2.33
C TYR A 151 14.35 -16.39 2.78
N ASN A 152 15.42 -17.07 3.21
CA ASN A 152 16.71 -16.45 3.50
C ASN A 152 17.70 -16.75 2.36
N ALA A 153 18.52 -15.76 2.00
CA ALA A 153 19.60 -15.92 1.03
C ALA A 153 20.76 -14.97 1.34
N GLN A 154 21.87 -15.16 0.63
CA GLN A 154 23.07 -14.33 0.71
C GLN A 154 23.05 -13.27 -0.40
N MET A 155 23.68 -12.13 -0.18
CA MET A 155 23.92 -11.15 -1.24
C MET A 155 24.93 -11.66 -2.24
N HIS A 156 25.98 -12.35 -1.74
CA HIS A 156 26.89 -13.14 -2.54
C HIS A 156 27.01 -14.54 -1.93
N ASN A 157 26.79 -15.55 -2.77
CA ASN A 157 26.78 -16.94 -2.34
C ASN A 157 28.20 -17.44 -2.08
N THR A 158 28.40 -18.17 -1.00
CA THR A 158 29.70 -18.75 -0.66
C THR A 158 30.19 -19.79 -1.69
N ASP A 159 29.25 -20.38 -2.42
CA ASP A 159 29.48 -21.46 -3.37
C ASP A 159 29.56 -21.00 -4.84
N SER A 160 29.48 -19.68 -5.10
CA SER A 160 29.33 -19.17 -6.49
C SER A 160 30.60 -19.24 -7.35
N GLY A 161 31.69 -19.77 -6.82
CA GLY A 161 32.96 -19.84 -7.53
C GLY A 161 33.63 -18.49 -7.78
N GLN A 162 33.02 -17.39 -7.43
CA GLN A 162 33.59 -16.06 -7.48
C GLN A 162 34.58 -15.81 -6.36
N TYR A 163 34.73 -16.77 -5.46
CA TYR A 163 35.40 -16.63 -4.22
C TYR A 163 36.58 -17.56 -4.07
N THR A 164 37.73 -16.99 -4.00
CA THR A 164 38.92 -17.66 -3.49
C THR A 164 38.95 -17.58 -1.98
N GLU A 165 39.48 -18.62 -1.34
CA GLU A 165 39.57 -18.81 0.10
C GLU A 165 39.90 -17.52 0.84
N GLY A 166 39.06 -17.18 1.82
CA GLY A 166 39.32 -16.17 2.84
C GLY A 166 38.76 -14.75 2.62
N SER A 167 38.31 -14.36 1.43
CA SER A 167 37.88 -12.96 1.21
C SER A 167 36.57 -12.79 0.46
N ALA A 168 36.04 -13.80 -0.07
CA ALA A 168 35.34 -13.67 -1.31
C ALA A 168 33.83 -13.58 -1.20
N ALA A 169 33.21 -14.22 -0.21
CA ALA A 169 31.78 -14.05 0.04
C ALA A 169 31.45 -12.68 0.67
N ASN A 170 32.42 -12.03 1.28
CA ASN A 170 32.26 -10.69 1.86
C ASN A 170 32.81 -9.64 0.89
N THR A 171 32.13 -9.46 -0.22
CA THR A 171 32.46 -8.42 -1.19
C THR A 171 31.18 -7.71 -1.63
N THR A 172 31.34 -6.48 -2.09
CA THR A 172 30.27 -5.73 -2.75
C THR A 172 30.64 -5.38 -4.19
N THR A 173 31.68 -6.04 -4.73
CA THR A 173 32.10 -5.86 -6.13
C THR A 173 30.93 -6.07 -7.08
N GLY A 174 30.74 -5.12 -8.00
CA GLY A 174 29.59 -5.13 -8.90
C GLY A 174 28.29 -4.60 -8.30
N ALA A 175 28.32 -4.16 -7.05
CA ALA A 175 27.20 -3.62 -6.30
C ALA A 175 25.98 -4.56 -6.35
N TYR A 176 24.76 -4.01 -6.23
CA TYR A 176 23.54 -4.82 -6.23
C TYR A 176 23.25 -5.45 -7.60
N ALA A 177 23.44 -4.68 -8.69
CA ALA A 177 23.07 -5.14 -10.03
C ALA A 177 23.73 -6.46 -10.43
N ASN A 178 24.97 -6.69 -9.99
CA ASN A 178 25.77 -7.87 -10.32
C ASN A 178 25.94 -8.84 -9.13
N SER A 179 25.19 -8.64 -8.04
CA SER A 179 25.21 -9.55 -6.90
C SER A 179 24.53 -10.89 -7.22
N ASP A 180 24.94 -11.97 -6.54
CA ASP A 180 24.26 -13.27 -6.65
C ASP A 180 22.81 -13.17 -6.17
N MET A 181 22.51 -12.26 -5.24
CA MET A 181 21.12 -11.99 -4.83
C MET A 181 20.26 -11.66 -6.02
N ARG A 182 20.69 -10.69 -6.84
CA ARG A 182 19.90 -10.25 -7.99
C ARG A 182 19.96 -11.23 -9.16
N THR A 183 21.12 -11.74 -9.49
CA THR A 183 21.33 -12.55 -10.70
C THR A 183 20.86 -14.00 -10.56
N THR A 184 20.79 -14.51 -9.33
CA THR A 184 20.48 -15.91 -9.04
C THR A 184 19.40 -16.08 -7.97
N ASN A 185 19.58 -15.48 -6.79
CA ASN A 185 18.75 -15.81 -5.62
C ASN A 185 17.32 -15.28 -5.74
N LEU A 186 17.11 -14.12 -6.39
CA LEU A 186 15.74 -13.55 -6.61
C LEU A 186 14.90 -14.34 -7.62
N ALA A 187 15.48 -15.27 -8.38
CA ALA A 187 14.72 -16.13 -9.29
C ALA A 187 13.63 -16.92 -8.55
N GLN A 188 13.92 -17.41 -7.33
CA GLN A 188 12.93 -18.11 -6.49
C GLN A 188 11.77 -17.20 -6.10
N ALA A 189 12.04 -15.96 -5.68
CA ALA A 189 11.00 -14.98 -5.35
C ALA A 189 10.16 -14.62 -6.58
N THR A 190 10.82 -14.40 -7.72
CA THR A 190 10.16 -14.10 -8.99
C THR A 190 9.22 -15.23 -9.39
N GLN A 191 9.67 -16.48 -9.34
CA GLN A 191 8.86 -17.64 -9.68
C GLN A 191 7.64 -17.76 -8.76
N LYS A 192 7.85 -17.60 -7.45
CA LYS A 192 6.74 -17.62 -6.47
C LYS A 192 5.71 -16.53 -6.76
N ILE A 193 6.15 -15.29 -6.94
CA ILE A 193 5.28 -14.13 -7.18
C ILE A 193 4.52 -14.30 -8.51
N VAL A 194 5.19 -14.77 -9.56
CA VAL A 194 4.56 -15.05 -10.86
C VAL A 194 3.52 -16.17 -10.74
N ASN A 195 3.77 -17.20 -9.93
CA ASN A 195 2.79 -18.26 -9.68
C ASN A 195 1.57 -17.76 -8.89
N ASP A 196 1.79 -16.84 -7.94
CA ASP A 196 0.74 -16.30 -7.06
C ASP A 196 -0.17 -15.28 -7.79
N PHE A 197 0.39 -14.45 -8.67
CA PHE A 197 -0.34 -13.35 -9.33
C PHE A 197 -0.63 -13.59 -10.82
N GLY A 198 0.06 -14.52 -11.46
CA GLY A 198 0.02 -14.73 -12.90
C GLY A 198 1.07 -13.90 -13.65
N SER A 199 1.69 -14.53 -14.66
CA SER A 199 2.79 -13.93 -15.43
C SER A 199 2.40 -12.66 -16.20
N THR A 200 1.12 -12.54 -16.56
CA THR A 200 0.57 -11.39 -17.30
C THR A 200 0.32 -10.18 -16.40
N HIS A 201 0.18 -10.38 -15.09
CA HIS A 201 -0.10 -9.31 -14.14
C HIS A 201 1.15 -8.78 -13.46
N VAL A 202 2.19 -9.60 -13.28
CA VAL A 202 3.46 -9.14 -12.69
C VAL A 202 4.24 -8.36 -13.75
N MET A 203 4.32 -7.05 -13.54
CA MET A 203 4.86 -6.11 -14.53
C MET A 203 6.39 -6.17 -14.60
N SER A 204 6.91 -6.00 -15.81
CA SER A 204 8.31 -5.60 -16.02
C SER A 204 8.40 -4.08 -16.06
N TYR A 205 9.47 -3.53 -15.50
CA TYR A 205 9.74 -2.10 -15.48
C TYR A 205 11.24 -1.86 -15.60
N ARG A 206 11.64 -0.60 -15.80
CA ARG A 206 13.04 -0.20 -15.83
C ARG A 206 13.41 0.46 -14.51
N ASP A 207 14.57 0.13 -13.96
CA ASP A 207 15.12 0.82 -12.80
C ASP A 207 16.61 1.11 -12.97
N ILE A 208 17.07 2.11 -12.26
CA ILE A 208 18.50 2.43 -12.16
C ILE A 208 19.05 1.67 -10.96
N LEU A 209 20.05 0.85 -11.18
CA LEU A 209 20.67 0.04 -10.14
C LEU A 209 22.18 0.32 -10.07
N PRO A 210 22.74 0.39 -8.83
CA PRO A 210 24.19 0.46 -8.67
C PRO A 210 24.84 -0.82 -9.21
N ASN A 211 25.91 -0.67 -10.03
CA ASN A 211 26.54 -1.78 -10.75
C ASN A 211 28.06 -1.86 -10.58
N ALA A 212 28.66 -0.95 -9.84
CA ALA A 212 30.08 -0.94 -9.54
C ALA A 212 30.33 -0.40 -8.14
N THR A 213 31.47 -0.75 -7.56
CA THR A 213 31.95 -0.22 -6.28
C THR A 213 33.40 0.24 -6.40
N ALA A 214 33.74 1.30 -5.67
CA ALA A 214 35.08 1.78 -5.45
C ALA A 214 35.23 2.25 -4.01
N ASN A 215 36.35 1.90 -3.36
CA ASN A 215 36.62 2.29 -1.97
C ASN A 215 35.49 1.91 -0.98
N GLY A 216 34.82 0.77 -1.23
CA GLY A 216 33.73 0.31 -0.36
C GLY A 216 32.41 1.05 -0.52
N GLN A 217 32.24 1.80 -1.60
CA GLN A 217 31.01 2.54 -1.91
C GLN A 217 30.57 2.25 -3.33
N ALA A 218 29.27 2.35 -3.61
CA ALA A 218 28.77 2.32 -4.97
C ALA A 218 29.40 3.46 -5.78
N SER A 219 29.85 3.17 -7.01
CA SER A 219 30.60 4.10 -7.86
C SER A 219 30.11 4.16 -9.31
N GLY A 220 29.09 3.38 -9.66
CA GLY A 220 28.49 3.36 -10.99
C GLY A 220 27.06 2.86 -10.94
N TRP A 221 26.29 3.16 -11.98
CA TRP A 221 24.91 2.72 -12.17
C TRP A 221 24.55 2.60 -13.65
N ALA A 222 23.49 1.84 -13.91
CA ALA A 222 22.88 1.74 -15.24
C ALA A 222 21.40 1.41 -15.14
N TRP A 223 20.68 1.56 -16.25
CA TRP A 223 19.31 1.09 -16.41
C TRP A 223 19.26 -0.42 -16.61
N TYR A 224 18.37 -1.08 -15.87
CA TYR A 224 18.15 -2.52 -15.94
C TYR A 224 16.68 -2.84 -16.15
N ASP A 225 16.40 -3.96 -16.81
CA ASP A 225 15.08 -4.59 -16.79
C ASP A 225 14.87 -5.26 -15.44
N CYS A 226 13.76 -4.92 -14.81
CA CYS A 226 13.40 -5.32 -13.46
C CYS A 226 12.00 -5.93 -13.44
N LYS A 227 11.76 -6.83 -12.50
CA LYS A 227 10.45 -7.43 -12.27
C LYS A 227 10.16 -7.59 -10.78
N VAL A 228 11.07 -8.20 -10.04
CA VAL A 228 11.06 -8.40 -8.61
C VAL A 228 12.44 -8.01 -8.10
N GLU A 229 12.49 -7.00 -7.22
CA GLU A 229 13.78 -6.42 -6.77
C GLU A 229 13.75 -6.20 -5.26
N LEU A 230 14.93 -6.15 -4.63
CA LEU A 230 15.04 -5.70 -3.25
C LEU A 230 14.77 -4.19 -3.15
N MET A 231 14.22 -3.77 -2.03
CA MET A 231 14.01 -2.35 -1.72
C MET A 231 15.35 -1.64 -1.44
N SER A 232 15.39 -0.34 -1.72
CA SER A 232 16.46 0.54 -1.25
C SER A 232 16.16 1.06 0.17
N GLU A 233 17.15 1.68 0.83
CA GLU A 233 16.93 2.38 2.09
C GLU A 233 15.93 3.54 1.94
N VAL A 234 15.98 4.26 0.82
CA VAL A 234 15.04 5.36 0.53
C VAL A 234 13.61 4.85 0.47
N MET A 235 13.35 3.70 -0.16
CA MET A 235 12.02 3.10 -0.24
C MET A 235 11.48 2.71 1.15
N VAL A 236 12.36 2.34 2.07
CA VAL A 236 11.97 1.89 3.42
C VAL A 236 11.96 3.03 4.43
N TYR A 237 12.98 3.88 4.45
CA TYR A 237 13.20 4.90 5.48
C TYR A 237 13.01 6.34 5.01
N GLY A 238 12.84 6.55 3.69
CA GLY A 238 12.74 7.91 3.11
C GLY A 238 14.10 8.60 2.92
N THR A 239 15.18 7.97 3.35
CA THR A 239 16.56 8.47 3.23
C THR A 239 17.55 7.33 3.17
N THR A 240 18.77 7.61 2.70
CA THR A 240 19.91 6.71 2.88
C THR A 240 20.46 6.83 4.28
N VAL A 241 20.90 5.74 4.87
CA VAL A 241 21.54 5.69 6.20
C VAL A 241 22.94 5.12 6.09
N TRP A 242 23.10 3.98 5.45
CA TRP A 242 24.36 3.27 5.27
C TRP A 242 24.88 3.30 3.84
N ALA A 243 23.96 3.35 2.85
CA ALA A 243 24.34 3.43 1.45
C ALA A 243 24.85 4.84 1.08
N ASN A 244 25.71 4.91 0.08
CA ASN A 244 26.19 6.17 -0.45
C ASN A 244 25.05 6.91 -1.20
N SER A 245 24.66 8.07 -0.68
CA SER A 245 23.55 8.87 -1.22
C SER A 245 23.70 9.27 -2.69
N GLY A 246 24.93 9.41 -3.19
CA GLY A 246 25.19 9.75 -4.59
C GLY A 246 24.94 8.61 -5.57
N TYR A 247 24.84 7.36 -5.09
CA TYR A 247 24.67 6.17 -5.91
C TYR A 247 23.54 5.24 -5.42
N GLU A 248 22.85 5.60 -4.38
CA GLU A 248 21.58 4.96 -4.00
C GLU A 248 20.48 5.51 -4.92
N VAL A 249 20.60 5.15 -6.18
CA VAL A 249 19.75 5.63 -7.27
C VAL A 249 18.59 4.67 -7.50
N GLY A 250 17.56 5.13 -8.19
CA GLY A 250 16.41 4.34 -8.59
C GLY A 250 15.32 5.24 -9.17
N CYS A 251 14.36 4.64 -9.85
CA CYS A 251 13.17 5.36 -10.31
C CYS A 251 12.26 5.78 -9.15
N ILE A 252 12.36 5.10 -8.00
CA ILE A 252 11.57 5.39 -6.82
C ILE A 252 12.49 6.02 -5.77
N ASN A 253 12.47 7.34 -5.68
CA ASN A 253 13.29 8.15 -4.78
C ASN A 253 12.47 8.72 -3.61
N SER A 254 11.48 7.98 -3.14
CA SER A 254 10.65 8.33 -1.99
C SER A 254 10.36 7.11 -1.15
N GLN A 255 10.05 7.34 0.12
CA GLN A 255 9.57 6.28 1.00
C GLN A 255 8.27 5.69 0.45
N PHE A 256 8.12 4.38 0.54
CA PHE A 256 6.85 3.75 0.19
C PHE A 256 5.74 4.27 1.11
N PRO A 257 4.58 4.64 0.57
CA PRO A 257 3.43 5.09 1.36
C PRO A 257 3.10 4.16 2.53
N LEU A 258 3.24 2.85 2.35
CA LEU A 258 3.06 1.87 3.42
C LEU A 258 3.94 2.18 4.65
N PHE A 259 5.22 2.41 4.45
CA PHE A 259 6.16 2.61 5.54
C PHE A 259 6.10 4.02 6.13
N ALA A 260 5.65 5.00 5.32
CA ALA A 260 5.42 6.37 5.79
C ALA A 260 4.16 6.47 6.66
N LEU A 261 3.08 5.76 6.30
CA LEU A 261 1.79 5.80 7.00
C LEU A 261 1.73 4.81 8.17
N ALA A 262 2.46 3.70 8.10
CA ALA A 262 2.44 2.61 9.07
C ALA A 262 3.85 2.01 9.25
N PRO A 263 4.75 2.73 9.96
CA PRO A 263 6.16 2.34 10.11
C PRO A 263 6.38 1.00 10.81
N GLU A 264 5.39 0.49 11.53
CA GLU A 264 5.42 -0.87 12.11
C GLU A 264 5.55 -1.98 11.07
N TYR A 265 5.26 -1.70 9.78
CA TYR A 265 5.46 -2.64 8.68
C TYR A 265 6.88 -2.63 8.12
N ILE A 266 7.76 -1.73 8.55
CA ILE A 266 9.18 -1.76 8.19
C ILE A 266 9.79 -3.08 8.63
N HIS A 267 9.47 -3.52 9.83
CA HIS A 267 9.94 -4.79 10.38
C HIS A 267 8.78 -5.71 10.77
N ARG A 268 9.01 -7.01 10.68
CA ARG A 268 8.09 -8.07 11.11
C ARG A 268 8.82 -9.10 11.96
N ARG A 269 9.74 -8.61 12.81
CA ARG A 269 10.59 -9.42 13.69
C ARG A 269 11.50 -10.40 12.94
N PHE A 270 12.05 -9.97 11.80
CA PHE A 270 13.13 -10.64 11.07
C PHE A 270 14.04 -9.58 10.44
N SER A 271 15.30 -9.94 10.20
CA SER A 271 16.22 -9.09 9.42
C SER A 271 16.06 -9.40 7.93
N CYS A 272 16.06 -8.38 7.08
CA CYS A 272 15.99 -8.55 5.64
C CYS A 272 16.96 -7.63 4.89
N TRP A 273 17.38 -8.11 3.71
CA TRP A 273 18.26 -7.38 2.83
C TRP A 273 17.61 -6.17 2.19
N LEU A 274 18.41 -5.12 2.04
CA LEU A 274 18.20 -4.00 1.13
C LEU A 274 19.29 -4.01 0.06
N ARG A 275 19.08 -3.25 -1.03
CA ARG A 275 19.98 -3.27 -2.18
C ARG A 275 21.20 -2.35 -2.06
N GLY A 276 21.24 -1.45 -1.07
CA GLY A 276 22.28 -0.45 -0.92
C GLY A 276 23.64 -1.06 -0.49
N VAL A 277 24.73 -0.53 -1.03
CA VAL A 277 26.09 -0.88 -0.61
C VAL A 277 26.45 -0.13 0.66
N GLY A 278 26.63 -0.84 1.77
CA GLY A 278 26.97 -0.27 3.07
C GLY A 278 28.47 -0.17 3.37
N GLY A 279 29.31 -0.85 2.56
CA GLY A 279 30.76 -0.88 2.71
C GLY A 279 31.42 -1.84 1.71
N ALA A 280 32.72 -2.04 1.82
CA ALA A 280 33.47 -2.94 0.91
C ALA A 280 33.00 -4.41 0.99
N THR A 281 32.41 -4.79 2.10
CA THR A 281 32.03 -6.18 2.41
C THR A 281 30.58 -6.32 2.83
N THR A 282 29.81 -5.21 2.90
CA THR A 282 28.50 -5.17 3.53
C THR A 282 27.45 -4.51 2.66
N PHE A 283 26.22 -5.03 2.72
CA PHE A 283 25.03 -4.41 2.14
C PHE A 283 24.10 -3.90 3.26
N ALA A 284 23.36 -2.85 2.96
CA ALA A 284 22.33 -2.31 3.83
C ALA A 284 21.22 -3.34 4.09
N SER A 285 20.59 -3.26 5.22
CA SER A 285 19.54 -4.19 5.64
C SER A 285 18.60 -3.53 6.68
N VAL A 286 17.44 -4.13 6.87
CA VAL A 286 16.54 -3.87 8.00
C VAL A 286 16.88 -4.88 9.09
N SER A 287 17.16 -4.41 10.31
CA SER A 287 17.38 -5.28 11.45
C SER A 287 16.09 -5.92 11.95
N TYR A 288 16.21 -6.94 12.82
CA TYR A 288 15.07 -7.59 13.48
C TYR A 288 14.13 -6.58 14.19
N GLY A 289 14.66 -5.49 14.71
CA GLY A 289 13.91 -4.44 15.41
C GLY A 289 13.46 -3.27 14.51
N GLY A 290 13.73 -3.31 13.19
CA GLY A 290 13.32 -2.27 12.24
C GLY A 290 14.32 -1.14 12.00
N LEU A 291 15.49 -1.19 12.64
CA LEU A 291 16.53 -0.19 12.43
C LEU A 291 17.26 -0.45 11.11
N ALA A 292 17.67 0.61 10.43
CA ALA A 292 18.62 0.53 9.34
C ALA A 292 19.95 -0.01 9.89
N THR A 293 20.51 -1.01 9.24
CA THR A 293 21.77 -1.64 9.60
C THR A 293 22.47 -2.16 8.34
N TYR A 294 23.56 -2.88 8.52
CA TYR A 294 24.29 -3.55 7.44
C TYR A 294 24.83 -4.89 7.91
N TYR A 295 25.00 -5.80 6.97
CA TYR A 295 25.57 -7.12 7.24
C TYR A 295 26.52 -7.52 6.14
N TYR A 296 27.42 -8.46 6.46
CA TYR A 296 28.34 -9.04 5.47
C TYR A 296 27.57 -9.72 4.34
N ALA A 297 28.03 -9.54 3.11
CA ALA A 297 27.39 -10.06 1.91
C ALA A 297 27.17 -11.58 1.92
N SER A 298 27.99 -12.32 2.70
CA SER A 298 27.90 -13.76 2.91
C SER A 298 26.90 -14.20 3.98
N ASN A 299 26.31 -13.27 4.72
CA ASN A 299 25.28 -13.62 5.70
C ASN A 299 24.00 -14.05 5.00
N SER A 300 23.25 -14.95 5.63
CA SER A 300 21.93 -15.39 5.13
C SER A 300 20.83 -14.68 5.89
N TYR A 301 20.16 -13.72 5.22
CA TYR A 301 19.04 -12.96 5.77
C TYR A 301 17.83 -12.99 4.85
N GLY A 302 16.71 -12.46 5.34
CA GLY A 302 15.44 -12.50 4.67
C GLY A 302 15.41 -11.79 3.32
N VAL A 303 14.83 -12.45 2.33
CA VAL A 303 14.51 -11.87 1.02
C VAL A 303 13.08 -11.36 1.07
N ARG A 304 12.95 -10.04 1.10
CA ARG A 304 11.67 -9.31 1.13
C ARG A 304 11.64 -8.31 -0.02
N PRO A 305 11.28 -8.76 -1.22
CA PRO A 305 11.29 -7.91 -2.40
C PRO A 305 10.04 -7.05 -2.51
N PHE A 306 10.06 -6.10 -3.46
CA PHE A 306 8.88 -5.46 -3.99
C PHE A 306 8.67 -5.82 -5.46
N PHE A 307 7.43 -5.65 -5.93
CA PHE A 307 7.06 -5.87 -7.33
C PHE A 307 5.80 -5.08 -7.67
N PHE A 308 5.53 -4.95 -8.97
CA PHE A 308 4.34 -4.27 -9.47
C PHE A 308 3.39 -5.24 -10.14
N VAL A 309 2.08 -4.96 -9.97
CA VAL A 309 0.99 -5.66 -10.70
C VAL A 309 0.03 -4.65 -11.33
N ASN A 310 -0.63 -5.10 -12.44
CA ASN A 310 -1.68 -4.33 -13.14
C ASN A 310 -2.84 -5.21 -13.63
#